data_604b823c70535fc44857a56353bfd15f
#
_entry.id   604b823c70535fc44857a56353bfd15f
#
_cell.length_a   1.000
_cell.length_b   1.000
_cell.length_c   1.000
_cell.angle_alpha   90.00
_cell.angle_beta   90.00
_cell.angle_gamma   90.00
#
_symmetry.space_group_name_H-M   'P 1'
#
loop_
_entity.id
_entity.type
_entity.pdbx_description
1 polymer ?
#
loop_
_entity_poly.entity_id
_entity_poly.type
_entity_poly.pdbx_seq_one_letter_code
_entity_poly.pdbx_strand_id
1 'polypeptide(L)'
;MKIAYLITAYNNFNHLIKLINKINVDDSCVYVHIDKKTIVPDSFTLFSKKTKNLTIIRTQKVWWGGWSHQQAILDLISTARNDSPDYYVIMSGQDYPIRDRSALIELLENQKEYITIMQGFHPTKPEERIRYHYFDCFDRRSKSLKTVGYKIVERLIRVFHQKRNYPFDKIYHGSTWCALSAPCIEYILNFINKNPAFVNFFKTSWCAEESFFPTIIGNSDFLNKVRPGIWYTDWDGDNPPVSLTEKHISLFKENFSFYNETYNVTYTPYFARKFNDHNQNVREMLD
;
A
#
# COMPACT_ATOMS: atom_id res chain seq x y z
N MET A 1 -14.97 12.78 -12.04
CA MET A 1 -14.45 12.18 -10.76
C MET A 1 -12.96 12.38 -10.73
N LYS A 2 -12.47 13.10 -9.73
CA LYS A 2 -11.03 13.38 -9.56
C LYS A 2 -10.38 12.28 -8.72
N ILE A 3 -9.32 11.64 -9.24
CA ILE A 3 -8.62 10.54 -8.59
C ILE A 3 -7.20 10.97 -8.24
N ALA A 4 -6.81 10.79 -6.97
CA ALA A 4 -5.42 10.93 -6.52
C ALA A 4 -4.75 9.56 -6.45
N TYR A 5 -3.74 9.32 -7.27
CA TYR A 5 -2.90 8.13 -7.19
C TYR A 5 -1.72 8.40 -6.26
N LEU A 6 -1.64 7.66 -5.16
CA LEU A 6 -0.63 7.78 -4.10
C LEU A 6 0.35 6.62 -4.19
N ILE A 7 1.52 6.87 -4.74
CA ILE A 7 2.50 5.84 -5.09
C ILE A 7 3.69 5.86 -4.14
N THR A 8 4.03 4.73 -3.52
CA THR A 8 5.30 4.56 -2.82
C THR A 8 6.31 3.84 -3.70
N ALA A 9 7.50 4.42 -3.88
CA ALA A 9 8.52 3.89 -4.79
C ALA A 9 9.93 4.00 -4.22
N TYR A 10 10.83 3.09 -4.64
CA TYR A 10 12.25 3.10 -4.28
C TYR A 10 13.17 2.48 -5.35
N ASN A 11 12.61 1.89 -6.41
CA ASN A 11 13.33 1.24 -7.52
C ASN A 11 12.46 1.16 -8.78
N ASN A 12 12.93 0.49 -9.84
CA ASN A 12 12.17 0.24 -11.08
C ASN A 12 11.64 1.53 -11.72
N PHE A 13 12.52 2.53 -11.89
CA PHE A 13 12.11 3.86 -12.34
C PHE A 13 11.62 3.89 -13.79
N ASN A 14 12.09 2.99 -14.68
CA ASN A 14 11.57 2.90 -16.04
C ASN A 14 10.12 2.39 -16.03
N HIS A 15 9.83 1.37 -15.20
CA HIS A 15 8.46 0.92 -15.00
C HIS A 15 7.60 2.03 -14.35
N LEU A 16 8.12 2.75 -13.35
CA LEU A 16 7.41 3.84 -12.69
C LEU A 16 7.02 4.96 -13.66
N ILE A 17 7.89 5.32 -14.60
CA ILE A 17 7.58 6.27 -15.68
C ILE A 17 6.39 5.78 -16.52
N LYS A 18 6.39 4.51 -16.90
CA LYS A 18 5.30 3.92 -17.68
C LYS A 18 3.98 3.87 -16.90
N LEU A 19 4.04 3.49 -15.62
CA LEU A 19 2.89 3.53 -14.74
C LEU A 19 2.30 4.94 -14.66
N ILE A 20 3.13 5.95 -14.38
CA ILE A 20 2.69 7.35 -14.31
C ILE A 20 2.04 7.79 -15.61
N ASN A 21 2.65 7.52 -16.77
CA ASN A 21 2.07 7.88 -18.06
C ASN A 21 0.71 7.21 -18.29
N LYS A 22 0.51 5.98 -17.83
CA LYS A 22 -0.75 5.23 -18.00
C LYS A 22 -1.89 5.78 -17.16
N ILE A 23 -1.60 6.27 -15.93
CA ILE A 23 -2.63 6.73 -14.99
C ILE A 23 -2.78 8.25 -14.91
N ASN A 24 -1.80 9.02 -15.40
CA ASN A 24 -1.81 10.48 -15.36
C ASN A 24 -2.55 11.05 -16.56
N VAL A 25 -3.85 11.00 -16.47
CA VAL A 25 -4.79 11.50 -17.50
C VAL A 25 -5.65 12.62 -16.90
N ASP A 26 -6.50 13.23 -17.71
CA ASP A 26 -7.43 14.26 -17.25
C ASP A 26 -8.23 13.75 -16.03
N ASP A 27 -8.50 14.62 -15.09
CA ASP A 27 -9.14 14.33 -13.80
C ASP A 27 -8.32 13.39 -12.88
N SER A 28 -7.01 13.27 -13.12
CA SER A 28 -6.10 12.54 -12.25
C SER A 28 -4.98 13.42 -11.72
N CYS A 29 -4.55 13.16 -10.48
CA CYS A 29 -3.34 13.73 -9.90
C CYS A 29 -2.48 12.58 -9.38
N VAL A 30 -1.18 12.61 -9.66
CA VAL A 30 -0.25 11.56 -9.26
C VAL A 30 0.74 12.11 -8.23
N TYR A 31 0.82 11.46 -7.09
CA TYR A 31 1.71 11.78 -5.98
C TYR A 31 2.63 10.60 -5.75
N VAL A 32 3.94 10.82 -5.81
CA VAL A 32 4.92 9.77 -5.61
C VAL A 32 5.81 10.10 -4.43
N HIS A 33 5.80 9.23 -3.42
CA HIS A 33 6.81 9.24 -2.37
C HIS A 33 7.99 8.37 -2.80
N ILE A 34 9.16 8.97 -2.95
CA ILE A 34 10.42 8.26 -3.19
C ILE A 34 11.18 8.15 -1.87
N ASP A 35 11.56 6.93 -1.48
CA ASP A 35 12.36 6.68 -0.29
C ASP A 35 13.61 7.58 -0.27
N LYS A 36 13.84 8.31 0.82
CA LYS A 36 15.01 9.20 0.97
C LYS A 36 16.35 8.50 0.76
N LYS A 37 16.43 7.20 1.00
CA LYS A 37 17.66 6.41 0.80
C LYS A 37 17.95 6.11 -0.68
N THR A 38 16.96 6.27 -1.55
CA THR A 38 17.08 5.91 -2.97
C THR A 38 17.84 6.98 -3.75
N ILE A 39 18.78 6.53 -4.58
CA ILE A 39 19.39 7.36 -5.63
C ILE A 39 18.41 7.41 -6.80
N VAL A 40 17.94 8.59 -7.13
CA VAL A 40 16.96 8.80 -8.22
C VAL A 40 17.73 8.99 -9.52
N PRO A 41 17.43 8.22 -10.58
CA PRO A 41 18.07 8.40 -11.88
C PRO A 41 17.74 9.77 -12.51
N ASP A 42 18.69 10.35 -13.25
CA ASP A 42 18.50 11.61 -13.95
C ASP A 42 17.34 11.55 -14.94
N SER A 43 17.16 10.41 -15.62
CA SER A 43 16.03 10.19 -16.53
C SER A 43 14.67 10.39 -15.86
N PHE A 44 14.50 9.87 -14.66
CA PHE A 44 13.28 10.06 -13.88
C PHE A 44 13.14 11.51 -13.38
N THR A 45 14.25 12.13 -12.98
CA THR A 45 14.26 13.52 -12.54
C THR A 45 13.84 14.47 -13.68
N LEU A 46 14.34 14.24 -14.89
CA LEU A 46 13.97 15.02 -16.08
C LEU A 46 12.51 14.78 -16.48
N PHE A 47 12.05 13.53 -16.42
CA PHE A 47 10.67 13.15 -16.67
C PHE A 47 9.72 13.87 -15.70
N SER A 48 9.99 13.80 -14.39
CA SER A 48 9.13 14.38 -13.37
C SER A 48 8.96 15.91 -13.49
N LYS A 49 10.01 16.62 -13.90
CA LYS A 49 9.97 18.08 -14.13
C LYS A 49 9.08 18.50 -15.32
N LYS A 50 8.87 17.61 -16.29
CA LYS A 50 8.11 17.87 -17.51
C LYS A 50 6.65 17.37 -17.42
N THR A 51 6.37 16.50 -16.45
CA THR A 51 5.07 15.85 -16.31
C THR A 51 4.12 16.74 -15.49
N LYS A 52 2.99 17.12 -16.07
CA LYS A 52 1.92 17.86 -15.37
C LYS A 52 1.19 16.95 -14.39
N ASN A 53 0.55 17.52 -13.39
CA ASN A 53 -0.24 16.80 -12.37
C ASN A 53 0.56 15.70 -11.62
N LEU A 54 1.89 15.83 -11.59
CA LEU A 54 2.80 14.91 -10.89
C LEU A 54 3.51 15.67 -9.76
N THR A 55 3.34 15.18 -8.54
CA THR A 55 4.03 15.71 -7.35
C THR A 55 4.94 14.65 -6.75
N ILE A 56 6.21 14.96 -6.57
CA ILE A 56 7.21 14.07 -5.96
C ILE A 56 7.51 14.57 -4.55
N ILE A 57 7.39 13.69 -3.55
CA ILE A 57 7.82 13.95 -2.18
C ILE A 57 8.86 12.94 -1.71
N ARG A 58 9.71 13.34 -0.76
CA ARG A 58 10.77 12.50 -0.17
C ARG A 58 10.89 12.80 1.32
N THR A 59 9.84 12.48 2.07
CA THR A 59 9.72 12.85 3.48
C THR A 59 10.30 11.79 4.43
N GLN A 60 10.30 10.50 4.03
CA GLN A 60 10.66 9.39 4.88
C GLN A 60 11.86 8.59 4.35
N LYS A 61 12.67 8.02 5.28
CA LYS A 61 13.56 6.89 5.03
C LYS A 61 12.75 5.63 5.36
N VAL A 62 12.26 4.95 4.34
CA VAL A 62 11.33 3.83 4.52
C VAL A 62 12.10 2.55 4.83
N TRP A 63 11.78 1.91 5.97
CA TRP A 63 12.28 0.60 6.33
C TRP A 63 11.18 -0.44 6.15
N TRP A 64 11.50 -1.57 5.54
CA TRP A 64 10.51 -2.61 5.26
C TRP A 64 9.84 -3.13 6.53
N GLY A 65 8.51 -3.09 6.54
CA GLY A 65 7.67 -3.46 7.68
C GLY A 65 7.70 -2.47 8.84
N GLY A 66 8.37 -1.31 8.69
CA GLY A 66 8.39 -0.24 9.69
C GLY A 66 7.26 0.78 9.52
N TRP A 67 7.01 1.55 10.55
CA TRP A 67 6.04 2.66 10.53
C TRP A 67 6.33 3.70 9.44
N SER A 68 7.61 3.87 9.07
CA SER A 68 8.02 4.83 8.04
C SER A 68 7.32 4.63 6.69
N HIS A 69 6.88 3.40 6.36
CA HIS A 69 6.07 3.15 5.17
C HIS A 69 4.65 3.71 5.35
N GLN A 70 4.00 3.44 6.48
CA GLN A 70 2.69 4.01 6.80
C GLN A 70 2.75 5.54 6.86
N GLN A 71 3.82 6.11 7.43
CA GLN A 71 4.01 7.57 7.48
C GLN A 71 4.17 8.16 6.06
N ALA A 72 4.90 7.50 5.17
CA ALA A 72 5.00 7.92 3.76
C ALA A 72 3.63 7.98 3.06
N ILE A 73 2.75 7.02 3.35
CA ILE A 73 1.36 7.02 2.85
C ILE A 73 0.56 8.21 3.44
N LEU A 74 0.70 8.47 4.74
CA LEU A 74 0.04 9.62 5.37
C LEU A 74 0.54 10.96 4.81
N ASP A 75 1.84 11.07 4.54
CA ASP A 75 2.43 12.27 3.92
C ASP A 75 1.89 12.48 2.49
N LEU A 76 1.71 11.40 1.71
CA LEU A 76 1.08 11.44 0.40
C LEU A 76 -0.38 11.91 0.48
N ILE A 77 -1.16 11.34 1.41
CA ILE A 77 -2.57 11.74 1.65
C ILE A 77 -2.64 13.23 2.00
N SER A 78 -1.81 13.67 2.93
CA SER A 78 -1.76 15.08 3.36
C SER A 78 -1.44 16.02 2.20
N THR A 79 -0.53 15.63 1.30
CA THR A 79 -0.16 16.41 0.12
C THR A 79 -1.31 16.44 -0.89
N ALA A 80 -1.91 15.29 -1.18
CA ALA A 80 -2.97 15.15 -2.17
C ALA A 80 -4.29 15.83 -1.77
N ARG A 81 -4.54 15.96 -0.48
CA ARG A 81 -5.76 16.59 0.07
C ARG A 81 -6.00 18.01 -0.44
N ASN A 82 -4.93 18.76 -0.74
CA ASN A 82 -5.03 20.13 -1.25
C ASN A 82 -5.74 20.22 -2.61
N ASP A 83 -5.73 19.12 -3.37
CA ASP A 83 -6.38 19.03 -4.67
C ASP A 83 -7.81 18.53 -4.60
N SER A 84 -8.33 18.25 -3.41
CA SER A 84 -9.71 17.80 -3.15
C SER A 84 -10.15 16.64 -4.08
N PRO A 85 -9.45 15.51 -4.12
CA PRO A 85 -9.84 14.37 -4.94
C PRO A 85 -11.09 13.68 -4.35
N ASP A 86 -11.86 13.03 -5.22
CA ASP A 86 -13.02 12.21 -4.82
C ASP A 86 -12.57 10.85 -4.26
N TYR A 87 -11.47 10.29 -4.82
CA TYR A 87 -10.87 9.02 -4.42
C TYR A 87 -9.35 9.10 -4.31
N TYR A 88 -8.82 8.33 -3.35
CA TYR A 88 -7.39 8.12 -3.11
C TYR A 88 -7.04 6.67 -3.40
N VAL A 89 -6.23 6.43 -4.43
CA VAL A 89 -5.75 5.10 -4.82
C VAL A 89 -4.33 4.93 -4.30
N ILE A 90 -4.18 4.18 -3.22
CA ILE A 90 -2.89 3.90 -2.55
C ILE A 90 -2.26 2.68 -3.20
N MET A 91 -1.07 2.85 -3.79
CA MET A 91 -0.44 1.84 -4.61
C MET A 91 1.09 1.86 -4.56
N SER A 92 1.71 0.81 -5.07
CA SER A 92 3.16 0.67 -5.20
C SER A 92 3.64 1.12 -6.58
N GLY A 93 4.89 1.60 -6.65
CA GLY A 93 5.57 1.82 -7.93
C GLY A 93 5.85 0.54 -8.75
N GLN A 94 5.38 -0.62 -8.29
CA GLN A 94 5.47 -1.91 -8.99
C GLN A 94 4.09 -2.45 -9.42
N ASP A 95 3.05 -1.64 -9.30
CA ASP A 95 1.70 -1.97 -9.76
C ASP A 95 1.49 -1.50 -11.19
N TYR A 96 0.50 -2.05 -11.89
CA TYR A 96 0.09 -1.57 -13.22
C TYR A 96 -1.40 -1.87 -13.45
N PRO A 97 -2.15 -0.97 -14.17
CA PRO A 97 -3.51 -1.25 -14.57
C PRO A 97 -3.56 -2.42 -15.56
N ILE A 98 -4.50 -3.33 -15.37
CA ILE A 98 -4.74 -4.48 -16.26
C ILE A 98 -6.09 -4.39 -16.99
N ARG A 99 -6.76 -3.26 -16.82
CA ARG A 99 -8.06 -2.95 -17.44
C ARG A 99 -8.11 -1.49 -17.85
N ASP A 100 -9.06 -1.17 -18.70
CA ASP A 100 -9.30 0.20 -19.15
C ASP A 100 -9.78 1.09 -18.01
N ARG A 101 -9.45 2.39 -18.09
CA ARG A 101 -9.81 3.37 -17.07
C ARG A 101 -11.32 3.44 -16.81
N SER A 102 -12.16 3.23 -17.82
CA SER A 102 -13.61 3.19 -17.66
C SER A 102 -14.07 2.19 -16.60
N ALA A 103 -13.44 1.01 -16.52
CA ALA A 103 -13.74 0.01 -15.51
C ALA A 103 -13.41 0.48 -14.08
N LEU A 104 -12.34 1.29 -13.91
CA LEU A 104 -12.06 1.89 -12.60
C LEU A 104 -13.13 2.93 -12.23
N ILE A 105 -13.49 3.80 -13.15
CA ILE A 105 -14.51 4.83 -12.92
C ILE A 105 -15.84 4.18 -12.51
N GLU A 106 -16.30 3.18 -13.25
CA GLU A 106 -17.52 2.43 -12.93
C GLU A 106 -17.48 1.79 -11.52
N LEU A 107 -16.33 1.22 -11.13
CA LEU A 107 -16.15 0.71 -9.78
C LEU A 107 -16.29 1.81 -8.72
N LEU A 108 -15.61 2.95 -8.92
CA LEU A 108 -15.55 4.03 -7.94
C LEU A 108 -16.87 4.81 -7.83
N GLU A 109 -17.68 4.88 -8.89
CA GLU A 109 -19.02 5.49 -8.88
C GLU A 109 -19.98 4.81 -7.89
N ASN A 110 -19.73 3.56 -7.53
CA ASN A 110 -20.50 2.84 -6.49
C ASN A 110 -20.27 3.38 -5.06
N GLN A 111 -19.36 4.32 -4.85
CA GLN A 111 -19.05 4.95 -3.55
C GLN A 111 -18.71 3.95 -2.44
N LYS A 112 -17.91 2.93 -2.78
CA LYS A 112 -17.43 1.88 -1.87
C LYS A 112 -15.96 2.08 -1.53
N GLU A 113 -15.54 1.44 -0.43
CA GLU A 113 -14.15 1.41 0.03
C GLU A 113 -13.51 0.10 -0.44
N TYR A 114 -12.64 0.18 -1.45
CA TYR A 114 -11.99 -1.01 -2.04
C TYR A 114 -10.71 -1.34 -1.28
N ILE A 115 -10.86 -2.05 -0.20
CA ILE A 115 -9.78 -2.52 0.66
C ILE A 115 -10.10 -3.93 1.15
N THR A 116 -9.18 -4.87 0.96
CA THR A 116 -9.34 -6.22 1.51
C THR A 116 -8.96 -6.19 2.98
N ILE A 117 -9.92 -6.45 3.87
CA ILE A 117 -9.70 -6.51 5.32
C ILE A 117 -10.34 -7.76 5.92
N MET A 118 -9.79 -8.22 7.02
CA MET A 118 -10.34 -9.28 7.86
C MET A 118 -10.17 -8.94 9.34
N GLN A 119 -11.13 -9.36 10.16
CA GLN A 119 -11.04 -9.22 11.61
C GLN A 119 -10.16 -10.32 12.20
N GLY A 120 -9.38 -9.98 13.23
CA GLY A 120 -8.53 -10.92 13.97
C GLY A 120 -7.17 -11.16 13.32
N PHE A 121 -6.53 -12.27 13.69
CA PHE A 121 -5.20 -12.66 13.24
C PHE A 121 -5.27 -13.82 12.26
N HIS A 122 -4.26 -13.92 11.40
CA HIS A 122 -4.10 -14.99 10.42
C HIS A 122 -2.65 -15.53 10.48
N PRO A 123 -2.36 -16.78 10.13
CA PRO A 123 -0.99 -17.32 10.11
C PRO A 123 0.00 -16.44 9.32
N THR A 124 -0.41 -15.83 8.22
CA THR A 124 0.42 -14.88 7.45
C THR A 124 0.48 -13.48 8.08
N LYS A 125 -0.40 -13.17 9.03
CA LYS A 125 -0.52 -11.89 9.74
C LYS A 125 -0.72 -12.13 11.25
N PRO A 126 0.30 -12.71 11.92
CA PRO A 126 0.19 -13.15 13.31
C PRO A 126 0.17 -11.97 14.29
N GLU A 127 -0.39 -12.22 15.48
CA GLU A 127 -0.46 -11.25 16.59
C GLU A 127 0.90 -10.67 16.96
N GLU A 128 1.97 -11.43 16.81
CA GLU A 128 3.34 -11.01 17.10
C GLU A 128 3.74 -9.72 16.41
N ARG A 129 3.16 -9.41 15.25
CA ARG A 129 3.44 -8.16 14.52
C ARG A 129 3.07 -6.91 15.33
N ILE A 130 2.06 -7.00 16.17
CA ILE A 130 1.58 -5.87 16.98
C ILE A 130 1.74 -6.07 18.49
N ARG A 131 1.93 -7.33 18.92
CA ARG A 131 2.05 -7.70 20.34
C ARG A 131 3.31 -7.18 20.99
N TYR A 132 4.38 -6.99 20.21
CA TYR A 132 5.69 -6.55 20.68
C TYR A 132 6.10 -5.23 20.07
N HIS A 133 7.14 -4.62 20.66
CA HIS A 133 7.77 -3.43 20.10
C HIS A 133 8.82 -3.78 19.06
N TYR A 134 8.82 -3.05 17.96
CA TYR A 134 9.77 -3.19 16.87
C TYR A 134 10.42 -1.84 16.54
N PHE A 135 11.69 -1.89 16.16
CA PHE A 135 12.42 -0.71 15.72
C PHE A 135 12.23 -0.45 14.22
N ASP A 136 12.00 0.81 13.88
CA ASP A 136 11.90 1.29 12.49
C ASP A 136 13.14 2.13 12.14
N CYS A 137 14.32 1.49 12.16
CA CYS A 137 15.60 2.17 11.92
C CYS A 137 16.66 1.30 11.21
N PHE A 138 16.28 0.11 10.72
CA PHE A 138 17.19 -0.80 10.02
C PHE A 138 16.45 -1.69 9.02
N ASP A 139 17.16 -2.16 7.98
CA ASP A 139 16.60 -3.13 7.04
C ASP A 139 16.61 -4.54 7.64
N ARG A 140 15.42 -5.05 7.98
CA ARG A 140 15.22 -6.39 8.57
C ARG A 140 15.65 -7.54 7.66
N ARG A 141 15.74 -7.30 6.35
CA ARG A 141 16.18 -8.28 5.35
C ARG A 141 17.69 -8.32 5.19
N SER A 142 18.40 -7.29 5.69
CA SER A 142 19.85 -7.25 5.68
C SER A 142 20.45 -8.28 6.64
N LYS A 143 21.60 -8.84 6.26
CA LYS A 143 22.43 -9.72 7.11
C LYS A 143 23.53 -8.97 7.84
N SER A 144 23.46 -7.64 7.95
CA SER A 144 24.48 -6.82 8.61
C SER A 144 24.52 -7.07 10.13
N LEU A 145 25.69 -6.86 10.74
CA LEU A 145 25.86 -6.93 12.21
C LEU A 145 24.90 -6.01 12.94
N LYS A 146 24.64 -4.82 12.38
CA LYS A 146 23.64 -3.87 12.91
C LYS A 146 22.25 -4.50 12.96
N THR A 147 21.82 -5.16 11.91
CA THR A 147 20.51 -5.87 11.84
C THR A 147 20.43 -6.98 12.89
N VAL A 148 21.49 -7.76 13.03
CA VAL A 148 21.57 -8.83 14.04
C VAL A 148 21.46 -8.25 15.44
N GLY A 149 22.21 -7.18 15.75
CA GLY A 149 22.18 -6.50 17.03
C GLY A 149 20.76 -6.01 17.39
N TYR A 150 20.08 -5.31 16.48
CA TYR A 150 18.68 -4.86 16.73
C TYR A 150 17.71 -6.03 16.94
N LYS A 151 17.83 -7.11 16.18
CA LYS A 151 16.98 -8.30 16.38
C LYS A 151 17.23 -8.96 17.74
N ILE A 152 18.45 -8.98 18.23
CA ILE A 152 18.77 -9.46 19.59
C ILE A 152 18.11 -8.56 20.64
N VAL A 153 18.23 -7.26 20.53
CA VAL A 153 17.59 -6.30 21.45
C VAL A 153 16.07 -6.48 21.45
N GLU A 154 15.44 -6.58 20.28
CA GLU A 154 14.00 -6.86 20.17
C GLU A 154 13.60 -8.19 20.84
N ARG A 155 14.45 -9.24 20.71
CA ARG A 155 14.21 -10.51 21.37
C ARG A 155 14.29 -10.39 22.89
N LEU A 156 15.26 -9.65 23.41
CA LEU A 156 15.37 -9.38 24.84
C LEU A 156 14.16 -8.59 25.36
N ILE A 157 13.75 -7.54 24.64
CA ILE A 157 12.54 -6.78 24.96
C ILE A 157 11.32 -7.70 25.06
N ARG A 158 11.15 -8.67 24.15
CA ARG A 158 10.03 -9.62 24.18
C ARG A 158 10.03 -10.51 25.42
N VAL A 159 11.22 -10.88 25.91
CA VAL A 159 11.36 -11.74 27.10
C VAL A 159 11.01 -10.98 28.38
N PHE A 160 11.39 -9.71 28.47
CA PHE A 160 11.30 -8.92 29.72
C PHE A 160 10.09 -7.98 29.77
N HIS A 161 9.36 -7.77 28.66
CA HIS A 161 8.23 -6.84 28.63
C HIS A 161 6.89 -7.58 28.57
N GLN A 162 5.92 -7.03 29.31
CA GLN A 162 4.54 -7.48 29.25
C GLN A 162 3.91 -7.23 27.85
N LYS A 163 2.85 -7.96 27.55
CA LYS A 163 2.03 -7.71 26.37
C LYS A 163 1.58 -6.24 26.34
N ARG A 164 1.61 -5.66 25.16
CA ARG A 164 1.09 -4.29 24.95
C ARG A 164 -0.43 -4.25 25.14
N ASN A 165 -0.93 -3.20 25.76
CA ASN A 165 -2.37 -2.93 25.77
C ASN A 165 -2.78 -2.38 24.41
N TYR A 166 -3.85 -2.96 23.86
CA TYR A 166 -4.36 -2.56 22.56
C TYR A 166 -5.29 -1.34 22.71
N PRO A 167 -5.05 -0.23 22.00
CA PRO A 167 -5.89 0.97 22.07
C PRO A 167 -7.08 0.89 21.09
N PHE A 168 -7.67 -0.30 20.92
CA PHE A 168 -8.81 -0.57 20.04
C PHE A 168 -9.56 -1.82 20.52
N ASP A 169 -10.85 -1.88 20.20
CA ASP A 169 -11.71 -3.00 20.59
C ASP A 169 -11.44 -4.25 19.73
N LYS A 170 -11.31 -4.05 18.41
CA LYS A 170 -11.09 -5.11 17.44
C LYS A 170 -9.92 -4.76 16.54
N ILE A 171 -9.04 -5.74 16.32
CA ILE A 171 -7.99 -5.65 15.31
C ILE A 171 -8.52 -6.09 13.95
N TYR A 172 -8.12 -5.37 12.91
CA TYR A 172 -8.32 -5.77 11.54
C TYR A 172 -6.99 -5.76 10.79
N HIS A 173 -6.80 -6.72 9.91
CA HIS A 173 -5.68 -6.81 9.00
C HIS A 173 -6.16 -6.77 7.56
N GLY A 174 -5.30 -6.33 6.67
CA GLY A 174 -5.67 -6.29 5.28
C GLY A 174 -4.52 -5.99 4.33
N SER A 175 -4.89 -5.52 3.15
CA SER A 175 -3.95 -5.01 2.17
C SER A 175 -3.59 -3.56 2.48
N THR A 176 -2.34 -3.19 2.25
CA THR A 176 -1.90 -1.79 2.21
C THR A 176 -2.50 -1.06 0.99
N TRP A 177 -2.66 -1.81 -0.11
CA TRP A 177 -3.11 -1.28 -1.39
C TRP A 177 -4.63 -1.22 -1.42
N CYS A 178 -5.16 -0.02 -1.64
CA CYS A 178 -6.60 0.23 -1.53
C CYS A 178 -7.01 1.47 -2.34
N ALA A 179 -8.31 1.57 -2.63
CA ALA A 179 -8.93 2.77 -3.14
C ALA A 179 -10.02 3.22 -2.16
N LEU A 180 -9.82 4.38 -1.54
CA LEU A 180 -10.66 4.91 -0.49
C LEU A 180 -11.29 6.24 -0.92
N SER A 181 -12.55 6.43 -0.58
CA SER A 181 -13.28 7.66 -0.86
C SER A 181 -12.77 8.83 -0.01
N ALA A 182 -12.95 10.07 -0.48
CA ALA A 182 -12.60 11.26 0.27
C ALA A 182 -13.26 11.29 1.68
N PRO A 183 -14.55 10.96 1.86
CA PRO A 183 -15.14 10.88 3.19
C PRO A 183 -14.46 9.86 4.11
N CYS A 184 -14.03 8.70 3.58
CA CYS A 184 -13.31 7.71 4.36
C CYS A 184 -11.93 8.22 4.79
N ILE A 185 -11.19 8.85 3.89
CA ILE A 185 -9.88 9.47 4.21
C ILE A 185 -10.04 10.58 5.25
N GLU A 186 -11.03 11.46 5.13
CA GLU A 186 -11.29 12.50 6.12
C GLU A 186 -11.63 11.90 7.50
N TYR A 187 -12.42 10.82 7.54
CA TYR A 187 -12.68 10.09 8.77
C TYR A 187 -11.38 9.55 9.39
N ILE A 188 -10.54 8.89 8.58
CA ILE A 188 -9.24 8.36 9.03
C ILE A 188 -8.36 9.48 9.61
N LEU A 189 -8.23 10.61 8.93
CA LEU A 189 -7.41 11.73 9.40
C LEU A 189 -7.94 12.33 10.72
N ASN A 190 -9.26 12.48 10.82
CA ASN A 190 -9.90 12.97 12.06
C ASN A 190 -9.71 11.97 13.21
N PHE A 191 -9.81 10.67 12.95
CA PHE A 191 -9.55 9.62 13.94
C PHE A 191 -8.11 9.67 14.43
N ILE A 192 -7.13 9.76 13.54
CA ILE A 192 -5.70 9.86 13.86
C ILE A 192 -5.42 11.05 14.76
N ASN A 193 -5.98 12.22 14.44
CA ASN A 193 -5.79 13.44 15.21
C ASN A 193 -6.38 13.34 16.63
N LYS A 194 -7.49 12.64 16.79
CA LYS A 194 -8.18 12.48 18.08
C LYS A 194 -7.61 11.32 18.93
N ASN A 195 -6.86 10.40 18.33
CA ASN A 195 -6.41 9.17 18.99
C ASN A 195 -4.86 9.00 18.93
N PRO A 196 -4.07 9.88 19.57
CA PRO A 196 -2.61 9.78 19.52
C PRO A 196 -2.08 8.47 20.14
N ALA A 197 -2.77 7.87 21.11
CA ALA A 197 -2.41 6.58 21.69
C ALA A 197 -2.44 5.45 20.65
N PHE A 198 -3.45 5.44 19.77
CA PHE A 198 -3.57 4.51 18.66
C PHE A 198 -2.39 4.68 17.68
N VAL A 199 -2.09 5.91 17.28
CA VAL A 199 -0.96 6.19 16.37
C VAL A 199 0.36 5.75 17.00
N ASN A 200 0.61 6.09 18.27
CA ASN A 200 1.83 5.71 18.97
C ASN A 200 1.99 4.20 19.14
N PHE A 201 0.88 3.47 19.29
CA PHE A 201 0.89 2.02 19.29
C PHE A 201 1.43 1.46 17.97
N PHE A 202 0.93 1.93 16.83
CA PHE A 202 1.35 1.42 15.53
C PHE A 202 2.75 1.89 15.11
N LYS A 203 3.26 3.02 15.63
CA LYS A 203 4.65 3.47 15.37
C LYS A 203 5.73 2.45 15.77
N THR A 204 5.40 1.55 16.66
CA THR A 204 6.32 0.48 17.11
C THR A 204 5.80 -0.92 16.78
N SER A 205 4.86 -1.03 15.87
CA SER A 205 4.35 -2.32 15.35
C SER A 205 5.06 -2.71 14.05
N TRP A 206 5.17 -4.01 13.79
CA TRP A 206 5.72 -4.50 12.53
C TRP A 206 4.64 -4.65 11.47
N CYS A 207 4.91 -4.23 10.23
CA CYS A 207 3.95 -4.18 9.13
C CYS A 207 2.68 -3.42 9.51
N ALA A 208 2.87 -2.24 10.14
CA ALA A 208 1.77 -1.39 10.61
C ALA A 208 0.78 -1.04 9.48
N GLU A 209 1.28 -0.84 8.26
CA GLU A 209 0.49 -0.50 7.07
C GLU A 209 -0.57 -1.55 6.71
N GLU A 210 -0.36 -2.82 7.13
CA GLU A 210 -1.34 -3.89 6.90
C GLU A 210 -2.44 -3.94 7.97
N SER A 211 -2.35 -3.12 9.03
CA SER A 211 -3.33 -3.14 10.14
C SER A 211 -3.86 -1.76 10.51
N PHE A 212 -3.13 -0.69 10.19
CA PHE A 212 -3.45 0.66 10.64
C PHE A 212 -4.79 1.16 10.05
N PHE A 213 -4.90 1.29 8.73
CA PHE A 213 -6.16 1.66 8.09
C PHE A 213 -7.24 0.59 8.24
N PRO A 214 -6.92 -0.72 8.06
CA PRO A 214 -7.90 -1.78 8.32
C PRO A 214 -8.54 -1.70 9.70
N THR A 215 -7.78 -1.41 10.76
CA THR A 215 -8.35 -1.32 12.12
C THR A 215 -9.21 -0.07 12.30
N ILE A 216 -8.84 1.08 11.74
CA ILE A 216 -9.67 2.30 11.80
C ILE A 216 -10.99 2.08 11.06
N ILE A 217 -10.93 1.57 9.83
CA ILE A 217 -12.12 1.33 8.98
C ILE A 217 -13.00 0.24 9.60
N GLY A 218 -12.39 -0.86 10.08
CA GLY A 218 -13.09 -2.01 10.64
C GLY A 218 -13.86 -1.68 11.94
N ASN A 219 -13.42 -0.65 12.69
CA ASN A 219 -14.11 -0.16 13.89
C ASN A 219 -14.99 1.09 13.60
N SER A 220 -15.45 1.26 12.37
CA SER A 220 -16.27 2.41 11.95
C SER A 220 -17.45 1.98 11.09
N ASP A 221 -18.37 2.91 10.83
CA ASP A 221 -19.51 2.71 9.92
C ASP A 221 -19.08 2.45 8.47
N PHE A 222 -17.84 2.83 8.10
CA PHE A 222 -17.28 2.56 6.78
C PHE A 222 -17.10 1.06 6.51
N LEU A 223 -17.05 0.20 7.55
CA LEU A 223 -17.00 -1.25 7.39
C LEU A 223 -18.13 -1.76 6.47
N ASN A 224 -19.32 -1.19 6.55
CA ASN A 224 -20.49 -1.58 5.73
C ASN A 224 -20.30 -1.24 4.25
N LYS A 225 -19.38 -0.30 3.92
CA LYS A 225 -19.05 0.11 2.56
C LYS A 225 -17.85 -0.64 1.99
N VAL A 226 -17.14 -1.41 2.80
CA VAL A 226 -15.94 -2.16 2.36
C VAL A 226 -16.33 -3.19 1.30
N ARG A 227 -15.51 -3.24 0.26
CA ARG A 227 -15.50 -4.25 -0.81
C ARG A 227 -14.08 -4.80 -0.96
N PRO A 228 -13.90 -6.02 -1.49
CA PRO A 228 -12.57 -6.56 -1.75
C PRO A 228 -11.70 -5.59 -2.52
N GLY A 229 -10.39 -5.57 -2.18
CA GLY A 229 -9.41 -4.76 -2.89
C GLY A 229 -9.29 -5.16 -4.37
N ILE A 230 -8.96 -4.21 -5.21
CA ILE A 230 -8.92 -4.36 -6.68
C ILE A 230 -7.50 -4.63 -7.20
N TRP A 231 -6.66 -5.31 -6.42
CA TRP A 231 -5.29 -5.70 -6.80
C TRP A 231 -5.17 -7.22 -6.93
N TYR A 232 -4.70 -7.67 -8.08
CA TYR A 232 -4.20 -9.04 -8.25
C TYR A 232 -2.75 -9.13 -7.75
N THR A 233 -2.48 -10.17 -6.97
CA THR A 233 -1.15 -10.47 -6.47
C THR A 233 -0.97 -11.98 -6.46
N ASP A 234 0.05 -12.46 -7.14
CA ASP A 234 0.41 -13.88 -7.10
C ASP A 234 1.40 -14.15 -5.97
N TRP A 235 1.03 -15.07 -5.09
CA TRP A 235 1.78 -15.51 -3.92
C TRP A 235 2.22 -16.96 -4.09
N ASP A 236 2.86 -17.33 -5.17
CA ASP A 236 3.32 -18.71 -5.45
C ASP A 236 4.18 -19.28 -4.28
N GLY A 237 3.50 -19.44 -3.13
CA GLY A 237 4.02 -20.01 -1.88
C GLY A 237 5.03 -19.17 -1.11
N ASP A 238 5.64 -18.15 -1.71
CA ASP A 238 6.77 -17.41 -1.16
C ASP A 238 6.50 -15.92 -0.88
N ASN A 239 7.30 -15.38 0.01
CA ASN A 239 7.36 -13.95 0.30
C ASN A 239 8.71 -13.39 -0.20
N PRO A 240 8.76 -12.43 -1.11
CA PRO A 240 7.70 -11.54 -1.63
C PRO A 240 6.87 -12.16 -2.78
N PRO A 241 5.72 -11.54 -3.16
CA PRO A 241 4.94 -11.96 -4.32
C PRO A 241 5.80 -12.00 -5.58
N VAL A 242 5.52 -12.95 -6.47
CA VAL A 242 6.28 -13.15 -7.71
C VAL A 242 6.12 -11.98 -8.69
N SER A 243 7.11 -11.82 -9.56
CA SER A 243 7.00 -10.92 -10.71
C SER A 243 6.07 -11.55 -11.76
N LEU A 244 5.18 -10.74 -12.34
CA LEU A 244 4.22 -11.21 -13.32
C LEU A 244 4.91 -11.62 -14.63
N THR A 245 4.31 -12.58 -15.32
CA THR A 245 4.78 -13.18 -16.57
C THR A 245 3.66 -13.16 -17.62
N GLU A 246 3.97 -13.57 -18.85
CA GLU A 246 2.99 -13.68 -19.94
C GLU A 246 1.80 -14.59 -19.60
N LYS A 247 2.01 -15.64 -18.79
CA LYS A 247 0.92 -16.50 -18.29
C LYS A 247 -0.15 -15.72 -17.53
N HIS A 248 0.27 -14.73 -16.73
CA HIS A 248 -0.66 -13.88 -15.98
C HIS A 248 -1.47 -12.97 -16.92
N ILE A 249 -0.84 -12.49 -18.01
CA ILE A 249 -1.56 -11.66 -18.99
C ILE A 249 -2.66 -12.48 -19.70
N SER A 250 -2.36 -13.71 -20.09
CA SER A 250 -3.38 -14.64 -20.63
C SER A 250 -4.50 -14.86 -19.62
N LEU A 251 -4.14 -15.10 -18.35
CA LEU A 251 -5.10 -15.28 -17.26
C LEU A 251 -6.03 -14.06 -17.09
N PHE A 252 -5.51 -12.83 -17.20
CA PHE A 252 -6.33 -11.61 -17.08
C PHE A 252 -7.26 -11.40 -18.28
N LYS A 253 -6.92 -11.91 -19.46
CA LYS A 253 -7.76 -11.86 -20.65
C LYS A 253 -8.90 -12.90 -20.58
N GLU A 254 -8.62 -14.07 -19.99
CA GLU A 254 -9.58 -15.17 -19.87
C GLU A 254 -10.52 -15.02 -18.67
N ASN A 255 -10.01 -14.45 -17.56
CA ASN A 255 -10.76 -14.37 -16.32
C ASN A 255 -10.99 -12.90 -15.89
N PHE A 256 -12.24 -12.60 -15.61
CA PHE A 256 -12.63 -11.28 -15.12
C PHE A 256 -12.56 -11.18 -13.60
N SER A 257 -12.81 -12.26 -12.88
CA SER A 257 -12.82 -12.31 -11.42
C SER A 257 -11.94 -13.43 -10.87
N PHE A 258 -11.43 -13.22 -9.66
CA PHE A 258 -10.52 -14.13 -8.95
C PHE A 258 -11.01 -14.37 -7.54
N TYR A 259 -10.72 -15.55 -7.01
CA TYR A 259 -10.97 -15.88 -5.61
C TYR A 259 -9.70 -15.73 -4.78
N ASN A 260 -9.82 -15.07 -3.65
CA ASN A 260 -8.74 -14.93 -2.68
C ASN A 260 -9.02 -15.83 -1.47
N GLU A 261 -8.27 -16.90 -1.33
CA GLU A 261 -8.44 -17.91 -0.27
C GLU A 261 -8.22 -17.31 1.13
N THR A 262 -7.20 -16.46 1.30
CA THR A 262 -6.85 -15.85 2.60
C THR A 262 -8.01 -15.05 3.17
N TYR A 263 -8.74 -14.35 2.33
CA TYR A 263 -9.85 -13.48 2.73
C TYR A 263 -11.23 -14.07 2.43
N ASN A 264 -11.28 -15.25 1.79
CA ASN A 264 -12.52 -15.93 1.40
C ASN A 264 -13.47 -15.02 0.59
N VAL A 265 -12.93 -14.34 -0.43
CA VAL A 265 -13.68 -13.39 -1.24
C VAL A 265 -13.39 -13.53 -2.73
N THR A 266 -14.43 -13.37 -3.56
CA THR A 266 -14.28 -13.16 -5.00
C THR A 266 -14.16 -11.67 -5.30
N TYR A 267 -13.23 -11.28 -6.18
CA TYR A 267 -12.98 -9.90 -6.53
C TYR A 267 -12.59 -9.75 -8.01
N THR A 268 -12.80 -8.55 -8.54
CA THR A 268 -12.38 -8.18 -9.89
C THR A 268 -11.19 -7.23 -9.79
N PRO A 269 -9.97 -7.66 -10.16
CA PRO A 269 -8.82 -6.79 -10.10
C PRO A 269 -8.83 -5.75 -11.22
N TYR A 270 -8.43 -4.54 -10.87
CA TYR A 270 -8.11 -3.48 -11.81
C TYR A 270 -6.60 -3.27 -11.94
N PHE A 271 -5.86 -3.45 -10.86
CA PHE A 271 -4.40 -3.42 -10.85
C PHE A 271 -3.83 -4.82 -10.63
N ALA A 272 -2.60 -5.03 -11.12
CA ALA A 272 -1.85 -6.23 -10.80
C ALA A 272 -0.42 -5.89 -10.38
N ARG A 273 0.22 -6.83 -9.67
CA ARG A 273 1.59 -6.71 -9.16
C ARG A 273 2.27 -8.07 -9.01
N LYS A 274 3.62 -8.18 -9.24
CA LYS A 274 4.56 -7.06 -9.40
C LYS A 274 5.06 -6.98 -10.82
N PHE A 275 5.12 -5.74 -11.32
CA PHE A 275 5.91 -5.38 -12.50
C PHE A 275 7.22 -4.72 -12.08
N ASN A 276 8.22 -4.80 -12.94
CA ASN A 276 9.54 -4.20 -12.73
C ASN A 276 10.21 -3.85 -14.07
N ASP A 277 11.44 -3.34 -14.03
CA ASP A 277 12.18 -2.97 -15.23
C ASP A 277 12.62 -4.17 -16.07
N HIS A 278 12.61 -5.41 -15.53
CA HIS A 278 13.03 -6.63 -16.21
C HIS A 278 11.92 -7.38 -16.93
N ASN A 279 10.64 -7.11 -16.62
CA ASN A 279 9.47 -7.71 -17.28
C ASN A 279 8.70 -6.70 -18.12
N GLN A 280 9.43 -5.84 -18.84
CA GLN A 280 8.84 -4.79 -19.68
C GLN A 280 7.93 -5.36 -20.77
N ASN A 281 8.34 -6.45 -21.42
CA ASN A 281 7.55 -7.15 -22.43
C ASN A 281 6.18 -7.60 -21.91
N VAL A 282 6.11 -8.08 -20.67
CA VAL A 282 4.87 -8.51 -20.04
C VAL A 282 3.89 -7.32 -19.86
N ARG A 283 4.42 -6.16 -19.47
CA ARG A 283 3.59 -4.94 -19.34
C ARG A 283 3.09 -4.46 -20.70
N GLU A 284 3.95 -4.46 -21.74
CA GLU A 284 3.59 -4.01 -23.10
C GLU A 284 2.45 -4.84 -23.74
N MET A 285 2.18 -6.03 -23.23
CA MET A 285 1.02 -6.82 -23.63
C MET A 285 -0.31 -6.28 -23.07
N LEU A 286 -0.27 -5.31 -22.15
CA LEU A 286 -1.42 -4.64 -21.54
C LEU A 286 -1.69 -3.24 -22.13
N ASP A 287 -0.73 -2.68 -22.85
CA ASP A 287 -0.81 -1.38 -23.53
C ASP A 287 -1.41 -1.50 -24.93
#